data_eecf4347c4175f7db564bc75d0648016
#
_entry.id   eecf4347c4175f7db564bc75d0648016
#
_cell.length_a   1.000
_cell.length_b   1.000
_cell.length_c   1.000
_cell.angle_alpha   90.00
_cell.angle_beta   90.00
_cell.angle_gamma   90.00
#
_symmetry.space_group_name_H-M   'P 1'
#
loop_
_entity.id
_entity.type
_entity.pdbx_description
1 polymer ?
#
loop_
_entity_poly.entity_id
_entity_poly.type
_entity_poly.pdbx_seq_one_letter_code
_entity_poly.pdbx_strand_id
1 'polypeptide(L)'
;MPTRVIEDKGDMTPSFGIDDRIFLGEGLFETIRVNSSKPSFAYMHWERLGNSARQLGIPFEISFDDWFEHLIQKIQKDNLYHGGIKAILSGGPASRGLAERGQVSQLIFQTFNYSIQKHPVRLISINWLRDKANPLYQLKSVNYLEAIIAQRQAIAVGADDALFFNTENHVTETTCANLFLIENNILYTPRVDDGILPGITRARLISHCQQHKMSVQEISLTKKRIEDADAVFLTNSLQGIRRVLSLDNI
;
A
#
# COMPACT_ATOMS: atom_id res chain seq x y z
N MET A 1 1.70 -20.26 16.09
CA MET A 1 0.67 -19.73 16.99
C MET A 1 -0.40 -19.03 16.18
N PRO A 2 -1.67 -19.20 16.51
CA PRO A 2 -2.77 -18.89 15.58
C PRO A 2 -2.97 -17.40 15.36
N THR A 3 -3.42 -17.04 14.16
CA THR A 3 -3.98 -15.74 13.85
C THR A 3 -5.45 -15.72 14.30
N ARG A 4 -5.79 -14.76 15.15
CA ARG A 4 -7.18 -14.57 15.60
C ARG A 4 -7.86 -13.49 14.75
N VAL A 5 -8.93 -13.85 14.06
CA VAL A 5 -9.81 -12.85 13.43
C VAL A 5 -10.68 -12.22 14.51
N ILE A 6 -10.64 -10.89 14.60
CA ILE A 6 -11.50 -10.12 15.49
C ILE A 6 -12.75 -9.73 14.72
N GLU A 7 -13.87 -10.34 15.09
CA GLU A 7 -15.16 -10.10 14.46
C GLU A 7 -15.89 -8.94 15.12
N ASP A 8 -16.67 -8.26 14.31
CA ASP A 8 -17.65 -7.25 14.75
C ASP A 8 -18.83 -7.97 15.43
N LYS A 9 -18.96 -7.75 16.74
CA LYS A 9 -20.02 -8.35 17.58
C LYS A 9 -21.08 -7.29 17.95
N GLY A 10 -21.97 -6.98 17.01
CA GLY A 10 -23.08 -6.05 17.24
C GLY A 10 -22.63 -4.58 17.29
N ASP A 11 -22.96 -3.87 18.36
CA ASP A 11 -22.69 -2.42 18.49
C ASP A 11 -21.22 -2.05 18.76
N MET A 12 -20.31 -3.03 18.89
CA MET A 12 -18.90 -2.79 19.17
C MET A 12 -18.07 -2.87 17.90
N THR A 13 -17.43 -1.76 17.52
CA THR A 13 -16.41 -1.75 16.48
C THR A 13 -15.21 -2.60 16.92
N PRO A 14 -14.70 -3.52 16.08
CA PRO A 14 -13.49 -4.29 16.37
C PRO A 14 -12.32 -3.36 16.67
N SER A 15 -11.60 -3.62 17.77
CA SER A 15 -10.47 -2.80 18.19
C SER A 15 -9.36 -3.65 18.80
N PHE A 16 -8.15 -3.10 18.81
CA PHE A 16 -7.00 -3.69 19.48
C PHE A 16 -6.95 -3.29 20.95
N GLY A 17 -6.55 -4.21 21.83
CA GLY A 17 -6.32 -3.92 23.24
C GLY A 17 -5.09 -3.02 23.43
N ILE A 18 -5.01 -2.33 24.59
CA ILE A 18 -3.95 -1.35 24.88
C ILE A 18 -2.54 -1.96 24.91
N ASP A 19 -2.42 -3.26 25.19
CA ASP A 19 -1.14 -3.99 25.20
C ASP A 19 -0.77 -4.56 23.82
N ASP A 20 -1.51 -4.22 22.77
CA ASP A 20 -1.26 -4.70 21.43
C ASP A 20 -0.03 -4.03 20.81
N ARG A 21 0.79 -4.83 20.18
CA ARG A 21 2.03 -4.42 19.50
C ARG A 21 1.82 -3.39 18.38
N ILE A 22 0.61 -3.28 17.86
CA ILE A 22 0.27 -2.27 16.83
C ILE A 22 0.55 -0.84 17.31
N PHE A 23 0.44 -0.58 18.63
CA PHE A 23 0.75 0.74 19.21
C PHE A 23 2.24 1.08 19.23
N LEU A 24 3.10 0.09 18.96
CA LEU A 24 4.53 0.28 18.70
C LEU A 24 4.87 0.25 17.21
N GLY A 25 3.84 0.21 16.34
CA GLY A 25 4.02 0.12 14.89
C GLY A 25 4.24 -1.30 14.37
N GLU A 26 4.17 -2.33 15.21
CA GLU A 26 4.28 -3.74 14.79
C GLU A 26 2.95 -4.25 14.27
N GLY A 27 2.63 -3.80 13.07
CA GLY A 27 1.42 -4.16 12.35
C GLY A 27 1.56 -3.93 10.86
N LEU A 28 0.77 -4.68 10.11
CA LEU A 28 0.71 -4.66 8.66
C LEU A 28 -0.74 -4.40 8.23
N PHE A 29 -0.94 -3.91 7.02
CA PHE A 29 -2.28 -3.82 6.49
C PHE A 29 -2.34 -4.01 4.98
N GLU A 30 -3.49 -4.43 4.51
CA GLU A 30 -3.83 -4.45 3.09
C GLU A 30 -5.04 -3.56 2.82
N THR A 31 -5.08 -3.02 1.61
CA THR A 31 -6.22 -2.23 1.14
C THR A 31 -6.66 -2.80 -0.20
N ILE A 32 -7.81 -3.45 -0.20
CA ILE A 32 -8.33 -4.23 -1.31
C ILE A 32 -9.53 -3.49 -1.90
N ARG A 33 -9.52 -3.25 -3.19
CA ARG A 33 -10.67 -2.68 -3.88
C ARG A 33 -11.82 -3.68 -3.93
N VAL A 34 -13.03 -3.20 -3.63
CA VAL A 34 -14.27 -3.95 -3.82
C VAL A 34 -15.02 -3.35 -5.00
N ASN A 35 -15.37 -4.19 -5.97
CA ASN A 35 -16.14 -3.81 -7.14
C ASN A 35 -17.24 -4.84 -7.39
N SER A 36 -18.50 -4.40 -7.45
CA SER A 36 -19.67 -5.27 -7.56
C SER A 36 -19.65 -6.38 -6.49
N SER A 37 -19.42 -5.98 -5.24
CA SER A 37 -19.30 -6.82 -4.04
C SER A 37 -18.21 -7.91 -4.13
N LYS A 38 -17.21 -7.76 -5.01
CA LYS A 38 -16.10 -8.70 -5.15
C LYS A 38 -14.77 -8.03 -4.82
N PRO A 39 -13.93 -8.62 -3.93
CA PRO A 39 -12.60 -8.13 -3.64
C PRO A 39 -11.65 -8.41 -4.81
N SER A 40 -10.95 -7.37 -5.27
CA SER A 40 -10.02 -7.47 -6.40
C SER A 40 -8.68 -8.03 -5.94
N PHE A 41 -8.13 -9.00 -6.67
CA PHE A 41 -6.79 -9.57 -6.44
C PHE A 41 -6.55 -10.06 -5.00
N ALA A 42 -7.57 -10.63 -4.36
CA ALA A 42 -7.54 -11.04 -2.95
C ALA A 42 -6.35 -11.97 -2.62
N TYR A 43 -6.00 -12.89 -3.52
CA TYR A 43 -4.86 -13.80 -3.36
C TYR A 43 -3.53 -13.04 -3.25
N MET A 44 -3.27 -12.08 -4.13
CA MET A 44 -2.02 -11.29 -4.11
C MET A 44 -1.90 -10.45 -2.83
N HIS A 45 -3.02 -9.94 -2.30
CA HIS A 45 -3.07 -9.23 -1.03
C HIS A 45 -2.77 -10.15 0.14
N TRP A 46 -3.38 -11.32 0.19
CA TRP A 46 -3.12 -12.36 1.19
C TRP A 46 -1.64 -12.80 1.17
N GLU A 47 -1.10 -13.10 -0.01
CA GLU A 47 0.28 -13.51 -0.19
C GLU A 47 1.28 -12.44 0.27
N ARG A 48 1.07 -11.17 -0.10
CA ARG A 48 1.93 -10.06 0.33
C ARG A 48 1.87 -9.85 1.85
N LEU A 49 0.68 -9.88 2.44
CA LEU A 49 0.51 -9.78 3.89
C LEU A 49 1.24 -10.92 4.61
N GLY A 50 1.08 -12.15 4.16
CA GLY A 50 1.74 -13.33 4.73
C GLY A 50 3.26 -13.28 4.60
N ASN A 51 3.79 -12.85 3.44
CA ASN A 51 5.23 -12.68 3.24
C ASN A 51 5.80 -11.58 4.16
N SER A 52 5.11 -10.46 4.30
CA SER A 52 5.51 -9.37 5.19
C SER A 52 5.42 -9.77 6.67
N ALA A 53 4.38 -10.50 7.05
CA ALA A 53 4.21 -11.03 8.40
C ALA A 53 5.35 -11.98 8.77
N ARG A 54 5.75 -12.86 7.85
CA ARG A 54 6.89 -13.77 8.04
C ARG A 54 8.21 -13.01 8.25
N GLN A 55 8.45 -11.94 7.50
CA GLN A 55 9.65 -11.09 7.65
C GLN A 55 9.71 -10.44 9.03
N LEU A 56 8.56 -10.02 9.58
CA LEU A 56 8.47 -9.40 10.91
C LEU A 56 8.35 -10.44 12.04
N GLY A 57 8.16 -11.72 11.72
CA GLY A 57 7.91 -12.77 12.72
C GLY A 57 6.52 -12.66 13.36
N ILE A 58 5.57 -12.00 12.69
CA ILE A 58 4.16 -11.95 13.11
C ILE A 58 3.47 -13.23 12.66
N PRO A 59 2.81 -13.98 13.58
CA PRO A 59 2.06 -15.17 13.18
C PRO A 59 0.99 -14.85 12.14
N PHE A 60 0.98 -15.63 11.04
CA PHE A 60 -0.04 -15.51 9.99
C PHE A 60 -0.38 -16.90 9.45
N GLU A 61 -1.32 -17.55 10.10
CA GLU A 61 -1.68 -18.96 9.86
C GLU A 61 -3.09 -19.13 9.26
N ILE A 62 -3.65 -18.04 8.74
CA ILE A 62 -4.94 -18.11 8.03
C ILE A 62 -4.73 -18.60 6.60
N SER A 63 -5.49 -19.62 6.18
CA SER A 63 -5.48 -20.09 4.80
C SER A 63 -6.03 -19.03 3.84
N PHE A 64 -5.75 -19.15 2.52
CA PHE A 64 -6.35 -18.25 1.55
C PHE A 64 -7.87 -18.39 1.51
N ASP A 65 -8.39 -19.60 1.64
CA ASP A 65 -9.84 -19.85 1.59
C ASP A 65 -10.55 -19.20 2.78
N ASP A 66 -10.04 -19.36 4.00
CA ASP A 66 -10.59 -18.69 5.18
C ASP A 66 -10.46 -17.16 5.08
N TRP A 67 -9.30 -16.65 4.62
CA TRP A 67 -9.12 -15.23 4.35
C TRP A 67 -10.17 -14.69 3.38
N PHE A 68 -10.39 -15.39 2.26
CA PHE A 68 -11.34 -14.99 1.23
C PHE A 68 -12.77 -15.04 1.74
N GLU A 69 -13.11 -16.07 2.51
CA GLU A 69 -14.43 -16.20 3.14
C GLU A 69 -14.70 -15.03 4.10
N HIS A 70 -13.76 -14.65 4.97
CA HIS A 70 -13.89 -13.48 5.85
C HIS A 70 -14.08 -12.18 5.06
N LEU A 71 -13.37 -11.99 3.94
CA LEU A 71 -13.56 -10.83 3.07
C LEU A 71 -14.99 -10.79 2.52
N ILE A 72 -15.49 -11.90 1.99
CA ILE A 72 -16.83 -11.98 1.41
C ILE A 72 -17.91 -11.77 2.47
N GLN A 73 -17.80 -12.41 3.64
CA GLN A 73 -18.74 -12.25 4.75
C GLN A 73 -18.80 -10.79 5.21
N LYS A 74 -17.64 -10.11 5.37
CA LYS A 74 -17.61 -8.71 5.78
C LYS A 74 -18.21 -7.78 4.71
N ILE A 75 -17.91 -8.00 3.43
CA ILE A 75 -18.48 -7.24 2.31
C ILE A 75 -20.01 -7.39 2.26
N GLN A 76 -20.51 -8.61 2.47
CA GLN A 76 -21.96 -8.90 2.48
C GLN A 76 -22.64 -8.30 3.70
N LYS A 77 -22.07 -8.47 4.91
CA LYS A 77 -22.60 -7.91 6.17
C LYS A 77 -22.78 -6.39 6.08
N ASP A 78 -21.80 -5.69 5.47
CA ASP A 78 -21.81 -4.24 5.35
C ASP A 78 -22.51 -3.75 4.07
N ASN A 79 -23.09 -4.65 3.26
CA ASN A 79 -23.74 -4.33 2.00
C ASN A 79 -22.85 -3.50 1.05
N LEU A 80 -21.53 -3.74 1.05
CA LEU A 80 -20.59 -2.97 0.24
C LEU A 80 -20.62 -3.42 -1.21
N TYR A 81 -21.15 -2.58 -2.12
CA TYR A 81 -21.17 -2.85 -3.55
C TYR A 81 -19.92 -2.31 -4.26
N HIS A 82 -19.55 -1.06 -3.97
CA HIS A 82 -18.31 -0.43 -4.45
C HIS A 82 -17.58 0.26 -3.30
N GLY A 83 -16.26 0.07 -3.21
CA GLY A 83 -15.47 0.69 -2.15
C GLY A 83 -14.14 0.00 -1.93
N GLY A 84 -13.74 -0.11 -0.68
CA GLY A 84 -12.57 -0.83 -0.26
C GLY A 84 -12.80 -1.64 1.00
N ILE A 85 -11.95 -2.64 1.19
CA ILE A 85 -11.84 -3.37 2.45
C ILE A 85 -10.39 -3.31 2.91
N LYS A 86 -10.18 -2.92 4.16
CA LYS A 86 -8.89 -2.89 4.81
C LYS A 86 -8.76 -4.10 5.72
N ALA A 87 -7.70 -4.86 5.55
CA ALA A 87 -7.32 -5.93 6.46
C ALA A 87 -6.11 -5.45 7.27
N ILE A 88 -6.21 -5.43 8.59
CA ILE A 88 -5.18 -4.94 9.50
C ILE A 88 -4.74 -6.09 10.37
N LEU A 89 -3.46 -6.46 10.27
CA LEU A 89 -2.82 -7.51 11.06
C LEU A 89 -1.90 -6.85 12.09
N SER A 90 -2.13 -7.11 13.37
CA SER A 90 -1.24 -6.69 14.44
C SER A 90 -0.38 -7.84 14.93
N GLY A 91 0.77 -7.54 15.53
CA GLY A 91 1.60 -8.51 16.23
C GLY A 91 0.91 -9.15 17.44
N GLY A 92 -0.23 -8.60 17.88
CA GLY A 92 -0.99 -9.07 19.03
C GLY A 92 -0.51 -8.50 20.37
N PRO A 93 -1.22 -8.78 21.46
CA PRO A 93 -0.84 -8.32 22.78
C PRO A 93 0.47 -8.97 23.26
N ALA A 94 1.32 -8.20 23.92
CA ALA A 94 2.58 -8.64 24.49
C ALA A 94 2.93 -7.85 25.76
N SER A 95 3.86 -8.40 26.54
CA SER A 95 4.49 -7.67 27.66
C SER A 95 5.25 -6.44 27.16
N ARG A 96 5.58 -5.53 28.06
CA ARG A 96 6.41 -4.35 27.75
C ARG A 96 7.82 -4.76 27.34
N GLY A 97 8.34 -4.11 26.29
CA GLY A 97 9.71 -4.29 25.80
C GLY A 97 9.75 -4.42 24.27
N LEU A 98 10.79 -3.89 23.64
CA LEU A 98 10.91 -3.95 22.16
C LEU A 98 11.26 -5.36 21.67
N ALA A 99 11.89 -6.18 22.50
CA ALA A 99 12.22 -7.57 22.17
C ALA A 99 11.04 -8.55 22.36
N GLU A 100 9.99 -8.12 23.06
CA GLU A 100 8.82 -8.93 23.29
C GLU A 100 7.98 -9.12 22.03
N ARG A 101 7.35 -10.27 21.91
CA ARG A 101 6.51 -10.62 20.76
C ARG A 101 5.12 -11.03 21.22
N GLY A 102 4.13 -10.63 20.46
CA GLY A 102 2.76 -11.13 20.66
C GLY A 102 2.69 -12.63 20.37
N GLN A 103 1.97 -13.33 21.23
CA GLN A 103 1.80 -14.80 21.13
C GLN A 103 0.72 -15.17 20.10
N VAL A 104 -0.24 -14.30 19.88
CA VAL A 104 -1.38 -14.47 18.96
C VAL A 104 -1.56 -13.19 18.20
N SER A 105 -1.35 -13.22 16.90
CA SER A 105 -1.63 -12.07 16.04
C SER A 105 -3.15 -11.81 15.95
N GLN A 106 -3.53 -10.56 15.69
CA GLN A 106 -4.93 -10.18 15.57
C GLN A 106 -5.19 -9.57 14.20
N LEU A 107 -6.26 -10.02 13.53
CA LEU A 107 -6.65 -9.59 12.19
C LEU A 107 -8.05 -8.97 12.25
N ILE A 108 -8.17 -7.73 11.73
CA ILE A 108 -9.42 -7.00 11.61
C ILE A 108 -9.71 -6.69 10.15
N PHE A 109 -10.94 -6.89 9.72
CA PHE A 109 -11.46 -6.45 8.42
C PHE A 109 -12.39 -5.27 8.59
N GLN A 110 -12.13 -4.19 7.85
CA GLN A 110 -12.93 -2.95 7.88
C GLN A 110 -13.27 -2.52 6.46
N THR A 111 -14.55 -2.37 6.16
CA THR A 111 -15.03 -1.85 4.87
C THR A 111 -15.16 -0.34 4.91
N PHE A 112 -15.09 0.29 3.75
CA PHE A 112 -15.34 1.72 3.57
C PHE A 112 -15.80 2.02 2.15
N ASN A 113 -16.62 3.06 2.00
CA ASN A 113 -17.01 3.57 0.70
C ASN A 113 -15.83 4.29 0.05
N TYR A 114 -15.64 4.08 -1.26
CA TYR A 114 -14.61 4.75 -2.03
C TYR A 114 -15.07 5.00 -3.46
N SER A 115 -14.85 6.21 -3.93
CA SER A 115 -15.11 6.58 -5.32
C SER A 115 -13.81 6.89 -6.05
N ILE A 116 -13.68 6.38 -7.29
CA ILE A 116 -12.51 6.63 -8.12
C ILE A 116 -12.46 8.12 -8.48
N GLN A 117 -11.32 8.74 -8.18
CA GLN A 117 -11.05 10.12 -8.58
C GLN A 117 -10.62 10.17 -10.05
N LYS A 118 -11.28 11.00 -10.86
CA LYS A 118 -11.04 11.09 -12.30
C LYS A 118 -10.06 12.20 -12.69
N HIS A 119 -9.82 13.17 -11.80
CA HIS A 119 -8.89 14.27 -12.09
C HIS A 119 -7.43 13.81 -12.03
N PRO A 120 -6.54 14.38 -12.84
CA PRO A 120 -5.11 14.12 -12.75
C PRO A 120 -4.52 14.60 -11.42
N VAL A 121 -3.34 14.09 -11.07
CA VAL A 121 -2.65 14.38 -9.80
C VAL A 121 -1.58 15.44 -10.01
N ARG A 122 -1.57 16.46 -9.15
CA ARG A 122 -0.44 17.40 -8.99
C ARG A 122 0.43 16.92 -7.85
N LEU A 123 1.73 16.79 -8.10
CA LEU A 123 2.71 16.32 -7.14
C LEU A 123 3.62 17.44 -6.68
N ILE A 124 4.12 17.32 -5.45
CA ILE A 124 5.29 18.04 -4.98
C ILE A 124 6.41 17.07 -4.62
N SER A 125 7.65 17.48 -4.77
CA SER A 125 8.81 16.78 -4.24
C SER A 125 8.94 17.01 -2.74
N ILE A 126 9.24 15.96 -1.98
CA ILE A 126 9.56 16.06 -0.55
C ILE A 126 11.07 16.27 -0.39
N ASN A 127 11.44 17.13 0.55
CA ASN A 127 12.83 17.55 0.75
C ASN A 127 13.66 16.65 1.68
N TRP A 128 13.06 15.67 2.36
CA TRP A 128 13.81 14.63 3.08
C TRP A 128 13.91 13.35 2.25
N LEU A 129 15.03 12.67 2.39
CA LEU A 129 15.35 11.51 1.60
C LEU A 129 15.06 10.22 2.38
N ARG A 130 14.59 9.20 1.68
CA ARG A 130 14.41 7.84 2.19
C ARG A 130 15.70 7.04 2.05
N ASP A 131 16.14 6.37 3.09
CA ASP A 131 17.21 5.40 2.97
C ASP A 131 16.67 4.12 2.33
N LYS A 132 17.08 3.82 1.10
CA LYS A 132 16.65 2.62 0.38
C LYS A 132 17.01 1.30 1.09
N ALA A 133 18.02 1.33 1.98
CA ALA A 133 18.39 0.18 2.79
C ALA A 133 17.41 -0.09 3.95
N ASN A 134 16.51 0.85 4.27
CA ASN A 134 15.50 0.65 5.29
C ASN A 134 14.42 -0.34 4.82
N PRO A 135 14.32 -1.55 5.43
CA PRO A 135 13.40 -2.58 5.00
C PRO A 135 11.92 -2.19 5.16
N LEU A 136 11.61 -1.18 5.98
CA LEU A 136 10.24 -0.76 6.23
C LEU A 136 9.54 -0.23 4.96
N TYR A 137 10.26 0.32 3.99
CA TYR A 137 9.65 0.83 2.76
C TYR A 137 9.09 -0.28 1.85
N GLN A 138 9.61 -1.50 1.99
CA GLN A 138 9.08 -2.65 1.25
C GLN A 138 7.91 -3.35 1.96
N LEU A 139 7.58 -2.93 3.19
CA LEU A 139 6.49 -3.47 3.99
C LEU A 139 5.29 -2.53 4.01
N LYS A 140 4.10 -3.08 3.82
CA LYS A 140 2.87 -2.31 4.01
C LYS A 140 2.49 -2.28 5.50
N SER A 141 3.36 -1.63 6.28
CA SER A 141 3.21 -1.52 7.74
C SER A 141 2.26 -0.38 8.14
N VAL A 142 1.84 -0.36 9.40
CA VAL A 142 1.03 0.72 9.96
C VAL A 142 1.83 2.01 10.25
N ASN A 143 3.13 2.04 9.96
CA ASN A 143 4.03 3.19 10.16
C ASN A 143 3.86 4.23 9.03
N TYR A 144 2.68 4.85 8.95
CA TYR A 144 2.33 5.80 7.89
C TYR A 144 2.56 7.26 8.26
N LEU A 145 3.22 7.55 9.39
CA LEU A 145 3.39 8.94 9.85
C LEU A 145 4.18 9.80 8.85
N GLU A 146 5.25 9.26 8.24
CA GLU A 146 6.00 9.93 7.18
C GLU A 146 5.09 10.32 6.00
N ALA A 147 4.32 9.37 5.49
CA ALA A 147 3.38 9.60 4.39
C ALA A 147 2.27 10.61 4.76
N ILE A 148 1.77 10.58 6.01
CA ILE A 148 0.78 11.54 6.51
C ILE A 148 1.35 12.96 6.53
N ILE A 149 2.59 13.14 7.01
CA ILE A 149 3.25 14.45 7.04
C ILE A 149 3.46 14.96 5.61
N ALA A 150 3.98 14.13 4.71
CA ALA A 150 4.19 14.48 3.30
C ALA A 150 2.87 14.85 2.60
N GLN A 151 1.81 14.08 2.82
CA GLN A 151 0.49 14.37 2.26
C GLN A 151 -0.07 15.71 2.75
N ARG A 152 0.10 16.02 4.04
CA ARG A 152 -0.33 17.31 4.59
C ARG A 152 0.45 18.47 4.01
N GLN A 153 1.75 18.32 3.74
CA GLN A 153 2.54 19.34 3.05
C GLN A 153 2.05 19.56 1.62
N ALA A 154 1.76 18.49 0.88
CA ALA A 154 1.21 18.60 -0.47
C ALA A 154 -0.10 19.38 -0.48
N ILE A 155 -1.04 19.03 0.38
CA ILE A 155 -2.34 19.71 0.49
C ILE A 155 -2.17 21.19 0.88
N ALA A 156 -1.24 21.51 1.77
CA ALA A 156 -1.00 22.89 2.22
C ALA A 156 -0.57 23.83 1.09
N VAL A 157 0.06 23.31 0.03
CA VAL A 157 0.46 24.09 -1.16
C VAL A 157 -0.46 23.86 -2.38
N GLY A 158 -1.60 23.19 -2.17
CA GLY A 158 -2.59 22.96 -3.21
C GLY A 158 -2.27 21.83 -4.19
N ALA A 159 -1.31 20.95 -3.86
CA ALA A 159 -1.05 19.71 -4.58
C ALA A 159 -1.92 18.56 -4.07
N ASP A 160 -1.95 17.45 -4.81
CA ASP A 160 -2.80 16.30 -4.52
C ASP A 160 -2.04 15.18 -3.77
N ASP A 161 -0.71 15.06 -3.98
CA ASP A 161 0.14 14.06 -3.35
C ASP A 161 1.61 14.50 -3.34
N ALA A 162 2.45 13.76 -2.63
CA ALA A 162 3.87 14.05 -2.49
C ALA A 162 4.72 12.89 -3.00
N LEU A 163 5.80 13.22 -3.73
CA LEU A 163 6.75 12.27 -4.29
C LEU A 163 8.02 12.22 -3.43
N PHE A 164 8.45 11.02 -3.07
CA PHE A 164 9.67 10.79 -2.32
C PHE A 164 10.84 10.42 -3.21
N PHE A 165 12.04 10.73 -2.71
CA PHE A 165 13.33 10.37 -3.30
C PHE A 165 14.18 9.62 -2.28
N ASN A 166 15.07 8.76 -2.74
CA ASN A 166 16.02 8.08 -1.86
C ASN A 166 17.34 8.85 -1.72
N THR A 167 18.23 8.37 -0.87
CA THR A 167 19.53 8.97 -0.58
C THR A 167 20.47 9.06 -1.78
N GLU A 168 20.16 8.39 -2.88
CA GLU A 168 20.86 8.49 -4.17
C GLU A 168 20.16 9.46 -5.14
N ASN A 169 19.17 10.23 -4.65
CA ASN A 169 18.30 11.10 -5.43
C ASN A 169 17.50 10.40 -6.54
N HIS A 170 17.26 9.10 -6.39
CA HIS A 170 16.34 8.39 -7.25
C HIS A 170 14.90 8.51 -6.75
N VAL A 171 13.99 8.61 -7.68
CA VAL A 171 12.55 8.58 -7.44
C VAL A 171 12.16 7.27 -6.78
N THR A 172 11.31 7.35 -5.75
CA THR A 172 10.73 6.16 -5.13
C THR A 172 9.26 6.05 -5.48
N GLU A 173 8.38 6.47 -4.63
CA GLU A 173 6.93 6.40 -4.77
C GLU A 173 6.26 7.63 -4.14
N THR A 174 4.94 7.76 -4.30
CA THR A 174 4.18 8.79 -3.59
C THR A 174 3.74 8.29 -2.22
N THR A 175 2.93 9.07 -1.50
CA THR A 175 2.45 8.69 -0.17
C THR A 175 1.63 7.40 -0.16
N CYS A 176 1.03 7.02 -1.29
CA CYS A 176 0.15 5.84 -1.36
C CYS A 176 0.11 5.13 -2.73
N ALA A 177 1.02 5.47 -3.66
CA ALA A 177 1.02 4.91 -5.02
C ALA A 177 2.43 4.78 -5.60
N ASN A 178 2.66 3.72 -6.39
CA ASN A 178 3.87 3.60 -7.19
C ASN A 178 3.80 4.49 -8.44
N LEU A 179 4.95 4.94 -8.91
CA LEU A 179 5.08 5.81 -10.09
C LEU A 179 5.51 5.00 -11.32
N PHE A 180 4.97 5.39 -12.47
CA PHE A 180 5.39 4.98 -13.80
C PHE A 180 5.55 6.19 -14.70
N LEU A 181 6.46 6.10 -15.66
CA LEU A 181 6.56 7.06 -16.74
C LEU A 181 6.69 6.36 -18.10
N ILE A 182 6.34 7.07 -19.15
CA ILE A 182 6.49 6.63 -20.54
C ILE A 182 7.50 7.55 -21.20
N GLU A 183 8.50 6.97 -21.85
CA GLU A 183 9.45 7.65 -22.74
C GLU A 183 9.64 6.79 -23.98
N ASN A 184 9.52 7.36 -25.19
CA ASN A 184 9.74 6.68 -26.45
C ASN A 184 9.01 5.31 -26.56
N ASN A 185 7.75 5.26 -26.15
CA ASN A 185 6.91 4.05 -26.10
C ASN A 185 7.43 2.94 -25.16
N ILE A 186 8.34 3.23 -24.26
CA ILE A 186 8.81 2.30 -23.23
C ILE A 186 8.23 2.77 -21.88
N LEU A 187 7.71 1.81 -21.13
CA LEU A 187 7.22 2.04 -19.76
C LEU A 187 8.36 1.85 -18.77
N TYR A 188 8.54 2.81 -17.87
CA TYR A 188 9.55 2.75 -16.80
C TYR A 188 8.91 2.91 -15.44
N THR A 189 9.48 2.24 -14.45
CA THR A 189 9.08 2.38 -13.02
C THR A 189 10.30 2.19 -12.12
N PRO A 190 10.36 2.84 -10.94
CA PRO A 190 11.42 2.61 -9.98
C PRO A 190 11.54 1.13 -9.60
N ARG A 191 12.77 0.69 -9.34
CA ARG A 191 13.07 -0.65 -8.83
C ARG A 191 12.59 -0.79 -7.40
N VAL A 192 12.25 -2.01 -6.97
CA VAL A 192 11.91 -2.26 -5.57
C VAL A 192 13.09 -1.90 -4.65
N ASP A 193 14.32 -2.14 -5.10
CA ASP A 193 15.56 -1.81 -4.37
C ASP A 193 15.82 -0.30 -4.23
N ASP A 194 15.05 0.56 -4.90
CA ASP A 194 15.10 2.00 -4.68
C ASP A 194 14.35 2.43 -3.40
N GLY A 195 13.73 1.49 -2.68
CA GLY A 195 13.01 1.73 -1.43
C GLY A 195 11.53 2.04 -1.66
N ILE A 196 10.85 1.25 -2.47
CA ILE A 196 9.41 1.35 -2.73
C ILE A 196 8.66 0.12 -2.22
N LEU A 197 7.37 0.30 -1.97
CA LEU A 197 6.47 -0.83 -1.75
C LEU A 197 6.29 -1.64 -3.05
N PRO A 198 6.44 -2.99 -3.02
CA PRO A 198 6.10 -3.84 -4.16
C PRO A 198 4.57 -3.87 -4.35
N GLY A 199 4.05 -2.90 -5.10
CA GLY A 199 2.61 -2.68 -5.29
C GLY A 199 1.95 -3.78 -6.12
N ILE A 200 0.75 -4.23 -5.73
CA ILE A 200 0.00 -5.26 -6.46
C ILE A 200 -0.43 -4.74 -7.82
N THR A 201 -0.95 -3.53 -7.92
CA THR A 201 -1.30 -2.91 -9.20
C THR A 201 -0.07 -2.71 -10.08
N ARG A 202 1.07 -2.32 -9.48
CA ARG A 202 2.36 -2.23 -10.17
C ARG A 202 2.76 -3.59 -10.78
N ALA A 203 2.79 -4.64 -9.99
CA ALA A 203 3.15 -6.00 -10.44
C ALA A 203 2.20 -6.49 -11.55
N ARG A 204 0.90 -6.24 -11.41
CA ARG A 204 -0.11 -6.58 -12.42
C ARG A 204 0.10 -5.84 -13.74
N LEU A 205 0.43 -4.57 -13.69
CA LEU A 205 0.72 -3.77 -14.89
C LEU A 205 1.97 -4.27 -15.61
N ILE A 206 3.06 -4.53 -14.87
CA ILE A 206 4.30 -5.08 -15.43
C ILE A 206 4.02 -6.43 -16.11
N SER A 207 3.34 -7.35 -15.42
CA SER A 207 2.96 -8.66 -15.98
C SER A 207 2.10 -8.51 -17.23
N HIS A 208 1.13 -7.59 -17.24
CA HIS A 208 0.28 -7.32 -18.40
C HIS A 208 1.10 -6.82 -19.59
N CYS A 209 2.02 -5.88 -19.39
CA CYS A 209 2.91 -5.39 -20.44
C CYS A 209 3.76 -6.52 -21.03
N GLN A 210 4.36 -7.35 -20.18
CA GLN A 210 5.17 -8.50 -20.62
C GLN A 210 4.36 -9.50 -21.45
N GLN A 211 3.16 -9.86 -21.02
CA GLN A 211 2.24 -10.76 -21.73
C GLN A 211 1.84 -10.22 -23.11
N HIS A 212 1.74 -8.90 -23.26
CA HIS A 212 1.37 -8.23 -24.52
C HIS A 212 2.58 -7.72 -25.31
N LYS A 213 3.80 -8.14 -24.94
CA LYS A 213 5.06 -7.73 -25.59
C LYS A 213 5.27 -6.21 -25.62
N MET A 214 4.72 -5.49 -24.66
CA MET A 214 4.99 -4.06 -24.45
C MET A 214 6.27 -3.92 -23.65
N SER A 215 7.16 -3.00 -24.08
CA SER A 215 8.41 -2.76 -23.37
C SER A 215 8.17 -2.13 -22.00
N VAL A 216 8.61 -2.80 -20.93
CA VAL A 216 8.57 -2.30 -19.56
C VAL A 216 9.92 -2.54 -18.89
N GLN A 217 10.44 -1.55 -18.18
CA GLN A 217 11.74 -1.62 -17.49
C GLN A 217 11.62 -1.11 -16.05
N GLU A 218 12.17 -1.88 -15.13
CA GLU A 218 12.33 -1.52 -13.72
C GLU A 218 13.75 -0.98 -13.53
N ILE A 219 13.88 0.34 -13.39
CA ILE A 219 15.18 1.02 -13.28
C ILE A 219 15.11 2.16 -12.27
N SER A 220 16.25 2.57 -11.75
CA SER A 220 16.32 3.80 -10.93
C SER A 220 16.04 5.02 -11.81
N LEU A 221 15.11 5.87 -11.39
CA LEU A 221 14.65 7.05 -12.11
C LEU A 221 15.11 8.33 -11.41
N THR A 222 15.49 9.33 -12.17
CA THR A 222 15.80 10.67 -11.64
C THR A 222 14.60 11.62 -11.82
N LYS A 223 14.57 12.72 -11.07
CA LYS A 223 13.57 13.77 -11.24
C LYS A 223 13.54 14.29 -12.67
N LYS A 224 14.69 14.51 -13.27
CA LYS A 224 14.82 14.97 -14.66
C LYS A 224 14.08 14.07 -15.64
N ARG A 225 14.13 12.75 -15.48
CA ARG A 225 13.40 11.82 -16.35
C ARG A 225 11.88 11.95 -16.21
N ILE A 226 11.38 12.32 -15.00
CA ILE A 226 9.94 12.62 -14.85
C ILE A 226 9.57 13.87 -15.64
N GLU A 227 10.42 14.91 -15.56
CA GLU A 227 10.20 16.19 -16.25
C GLU A 227 10.23 16.06 -17.78
N ASP A 228 11.09 15.18 -18.31
CA ASP A 228 11.27 14.95 -19.75
C ASP A 228 10.32 13.87 -20.31
N ALA A 229 9.54 13.17 -19.48
CA ALA A 229 8.73 12.04 -19.90
C ALA A 229 7.52 12.44 -20.78
N ASP A 230 7.17 11.60 -21.74
CA ASP A 230 5.97 11.75 -22.57
C ASP A 230 4.68 11.71 -21.72
N ALA A 231 4.67 10.91 -20.66
CA ALA A 231 3.58 10.81 -19.69
C ALA A 231 4.06 10.22 -18.37
N VAL A 232 3.42 10.65 -17.28
CA VAL A 232 3.63 10.11 -15.93
C VAL A 232 2.30 9.71 -15.31
N PHE A 233 2.26 8.57 -14.61
CA PHE A 233 1.07 8.13 -13.90
C PHE A 233 1.40 7.34 -12.63
N LEU A 234 0.42 7.25 -11.76
CA LEU A 234 0.49 6.55 -10.48
C LEU A 234 -0.39 5.31 -10.51
N THR A 235 -0.03 4.32 -9.68
CA THR A 235 -0.81 3.09 -9.54
C THR A 235 -0.98 2.71 -8.08
N ASN A 236 -2.22 2.38 -7.68
CA ASN A 236 -2.52 1.72 -6.41
C ASN A 236 -3.77 0.84 -6.50
N SER A 237 -4.05 0.06 -5.47
CA SER A 237 -5.14 -0.93 -5.49
C SER A 237 -6.54 -0.30 -5.53
N LEU A 238 -6.76 0.87 -4.95
CA LEU A 238 -8.07 1.52 -4.94
C LEU A 238 -8.36 2.28 -6.23
N GLN A 239 -7.39 3.09 -6.65
CA GLN A 239 -7.54 4.02 -7.75
C GLN A 239 -7.29 3.37 -9.12
N GLY A 240 -6.49 2.29 -9.17
CA GLY A 240 -5.98 1.75 -10.41
C GLY A 240 -4.86 2.63 -10.96
N ILE A 241 -5.03 3.12 -12.18
CA ILE A 241 -4.09 4.03 -12.86
C ILE A 241 -4.63 5.45 -12.79
N ARG A 242 -3.76 6.41 -12.44
CA ARG A 242 -4.11 7.83 -12.36
C ARG A 242 -3.01 8.70 -12.95
N ARG A 243 -3.35 9.54 -13.95
CA ARG A 243 -2.38 10.43 -14.62
C ARG A 243 -1.83 11.48 -13.65
N VAL A 244 -0.55 11.78 -13.76
CA VAL A 244 0.10 12.95 -13.14
C VAL A 244 -0.01 14.14 -14.10
N LEU A 245 -0.39 15.30 -13.56
CA LEU A 245 -0.51 16.55 -14.30
C LEU A 245 0.79 17.35 -14.23
N SER A 246 1.37 17.45 -13.05
CA SER A 246 2.58 18.23 -12.79
C SER A 246 3.36 17.70 -11.61
N LEU A 247 4.65 18.02 -11.56
CA LEU A 247 5.54 17.87 -10.40
C LEU A 247 6.17 19.24 -10.13
N ASP A 248 6.04 19.76 -8.88
CA ASP A 248 6.57 21.08 -8.46
C ASP A 248 6.13 22.26 -9.35
N ASN A 249 4.90 22.20 -9.88
CA ASN A 249 4.31 23.20 -10.79
C ASN A 249 4.95 23.26 -12.20
N ILE A 250 5.65 22.20 -12.62
CA ILE A 250 6.19 22.02 -13.97
C ILE A 250 5.30 21.05 -14.75
#